data_9ee5234cf2dc26aefd1800a18953af67
#
_entry.id   9ee5234cf2dc26aefd1800a18953af67
#
_cell.length_a   1.000
_cell.length_b   1.000
_cell.length_c   1.000
_cell.angle_alpha   90.00
_cell.angle_beta   90.00
_cell.angle_gamma   90.00
#
_symmetry.space_group_name_H-M   'P 1'
#
loop_
_entity.id
_entity.type
_entity.pdbx_description
1 polymer ?
#
loop_
_entity_poly.entity_id
_entity_poly.type
_entity_poly.pdbx_seq_one_letter_code
_entity_poly.pdbx_strand_id
1 'polypeptide(L)'
;MASIMNSISAQFNLYNKRFESEFSAYPARFDLKKLTIIFDRPERSVPMARTGGGENYLAYHLSALLALHWYCAKSNRPMPRFLLIDQPTQVYFPSEESYKAVDGTVLNTEQSDADMDSVRKLFNLLYQFTVEDVPGFQIIITEHANLRDDWFQKSLVEAPWSKPPALVPEGWPLKDEVTF
;
A
#
# COMPACT_ATOMS: atom_id res chain seq x y z
N MET A 1 -4.32 -28.70 1.87
CA MET A 1 -4.41 -27.49 1.03
C MET A 1 -5.56 -26.57 1.45
N ALA A 2 -6.80 -27.05 1.61
CA ALA A 2 -7.95 -26.21 2.01
C ALA A 2 -7.73 -25.42 3.31
N SER A 3 -7.19 -26.03 4.36
CA SER A 3 -6.89 -25.37 5.64
C SER A 3 -5.92 -24.19 5.50
N ILE A 4 -4.88 -24.34 4.67
CA ILE A 4 -3.90 -23.27 4.38
C ILE A 4 -4.61 -22.10 3.73
N MET A 5 -5.40 -22.36 2.69
CA MET A 5 -6.12 -21.31 1.97
C MET A 5 -7.15 -20.61 2.86
N ASN A 6 -7.80 -21.35 3.74
CA ASN A 6 -8.73 -20.75 4.71
C ASN A 6 -7.99 -19.79 5.68
N SER A 7 -6.81 -20.17 6.17
CA SER A 7 -6.01 -19.31 7.05
C SER A 7 -5.56 -18.03 6.32
N ILE A 8 -5.07 -18.15 5.08
CA ILE A 8 -4.67 -17.00 4.28
C ILE A 8 -5.88 -16.11 3.96
N SER A 9 -7.03 -16.70 3.59
CA SER A 9 -8.24 -15.94 3.30
C SER A 9 -8.78 -15.22 4.54
N ALA A 10 -8.73 -15.86 5.71
CA ALA A 10 -9.11 -15.22 6.96
C ALA A 10 -8.23 -13.99 7.27
N GLN A 11 -6.91 -14.15 7.12
CA GLN A 11 -5.97 -13.05 7.34
C GLN A 11 -6.13 -11.93 6.29
N PHE A 12 -6.35 -12.29 5.02
CA PHE A 12 -6.71 -11.33 3.98
C PHE A 12 -7.91 -10.48 4.38
N ASN A 13 -9.00 -11.11 4.84
CA ASN A 13 -10.22 -10.40 5.24
C ASN A 13 -9.95 -9.43 6.41
N LEU A 14 -9.06 -9.78 7.34
CA LEU A 14 -8.67 -8.88 8.42
C LEU A 14 -7.94 -7.64 7.90
N TYR A 15 -6.95 -7.81 7.01
CA TYR A 15 -6.23 -6.68 6.43
C TYR A 15 -7.13 -5.82 5.54
N ASN A 16 -7.95 -6.45 4.70
CA ASN A 16 -8.87 -5.75 3.82
C ASN A 16 -9.88 -4.87 4.58
N LYS A 17 -10.31 -5.31 5.78
CA LYS A 17 -11.13 -4.48 6.68
C LYS A 17 -10.39 -3.26 7.20
N ARG A 18 -9.09 -3.37 7.50
CA ARG A 18 -8.27 -2.23 7.95
C ARG A 18 -8.10 -1.18 6.86
N PHE A 19 -8.12 -1.58 5.58
CA PHE A 19 -8.12 -0.65 4.45
C PHE A 19 -9.49 0.01 4.21
N GLU A 20 -10.57 -0.53 4.79
CA GLU A 20 -11.94 -0.06 4.55
C GLU A 20 -12.32 -0.04 3.06
N SER A 21 -11.78 -0.97 2.26
CA SER A 21 -12.06 -1.09 0.84
C SER A 21 -13.55 -1.36 0.57
N GLU A 22 -14.01 -1.06 -0.64
CA GLU A 22 -15.43 -1.19 -1.05
C GLU A 22 -16.04 -2.56 -0.70
N PHE A 23 -15.27 -3.65 -0.88
CA PHE A 23 -15.75 -5.01 -0.61
C PHE A 23 -15.29 -5.58 0.75
N SER A 24 -14.77 -4.75 1.64
CA SER A 24 -14.24 -5.19 2.94
C SER A 24 -15.29 -5.80 3.87
N ALA A 25 -16.56 -5.51 3.65
CA ALA A 25 -17.69 -6.09 4.42
C ALA A 25 -18.01 -7.53 4.00
N TYR A 26 -17.54 -7.98 2.84
CA TYR A 26 -17.86 -9.31 2.30
C TYR A 26 -16.71 -10.29 2.50
N PRO A 27 -17.01 -11.56 2.85
CA PRO A 27 -15.99 -12.59 2.88
C PRO A 27 -15.31 -12.74 1.52
N ALA A 28 -13.99 -12.83 1.54
CA ALA A 28 -13.21 -13.06 0.34
C ALA A 28 -12.41 -14.35 0.45
N ARG A 29 -12.21 -15.02 -0.67
CA ARG A 29 -11.43 -16.25 -0.80
C ARG A 29 -10.55 -16.23 -2.04
N PHE A 30 -9.46 -16.97 -1.99
CA PHE A 30 -8.57 -17.14 -3.13
C PHE A 30 -9.07 -18.24 -4.07
N ASP A 31 -9.16 -17.96 -5.36
CA ASP A 31 -9.38 -18.94 -6.43
C ASP A 31 -8.02 -19.26 -7.08
N LEU A 32 -7.44 -20.39 -6.70
CA LEU A 32 -6.13 -20.82 -7.21
C LEU A 32 -6.15 -21.23 -8.68
N LYS A 33 -7.32 -21.61 -9.22
CA LYS A 33 -7.42 -21.97 -10.65
C LYS A 33 -7.40 -20.73 -11.53
N LYS A 34 -8.03 -19.65 -11.07
CA LYS A 34 -8.11 -18.37 -11.78
C LYS A 34 -7.07 -17.37 -11.31
N LEU A 35 -6.28 -17.71 -10.28
CA LEU A 35 -5.28 -16.84 -9.65
C LEU A 35 -5.86 -15.44 -9.31
N THR A 36 -7.03 -15.43 -8.66
CA THR A 36 -7.74 -14.20 -8.30
C THR A 36 -8.39 -14.31 -6.93
N ILE A 37 -8.84 -13.19 -6.41
CA ILE A 37 -9.65 -13.08 -5.21
C ILE A 37 -11.11 -12.98 -5.63
N ILE A 38 -11.97 -13.66 -4.90
CA ILE A 38 -13.42 -13.66 -5.12
C ILE A 38 -14.08 -13.18 -3.84
N PHE A 39 -14.89 -12.15 -3.94
CA PHE A 39 -15.74 -11.63 -2.87
C PHE A 39 -17.11 -12.29 -2.94
N ASP A 40 -17.52 -12.96 -1.86
CA ASP A 40 -18.79 -13.68 -1.81
C ASP A 40 -19.88 -12.75 -1.24
N ARG A 41 -20.62 -12.09 -2.13
CA ARG A 41 -21.78 -11.27 -1.80
C ARG A 41 -23.05 -12.12 -1.74
N PRO A 42 -24.09 -11.68 -1.02
CA PRO A 42 -25.34 -12.44 -0.93
C PRO A 42 -25.97 -12.80 -2.28
N GLU A 43 -25.95 -11.84 -3.24
CA GLU A 43 -26.58 -12.02 -4.52
C GLU A 43 -25.71 -12.78 -5.52
N ARG A 44 -24.39 -12.58 -5.45
CA ARG A 44 -23.43 -13.20 -6.37
C ARG A 44 -21.99 -13.04 -5.88
N SER A 45 -21.13 -13.95 -6.26
CA SER A 45 -19.69 -13.79 -6.11
C SER A 45 -19.12 -12.82 -7.15
N VAL A 46 -18.25 -11.92 -6.72
CA VAL A 46 -17.60 -10.90 -7.57
C VAL A 46 -16.09 -11.14 -7.58
N PRO A 47 -15.47 -11.45 -8.71
CA PRO A 47 -14.03 -11.55 -8.84
C PRO A 47 -13.39 -10.15 -8.76
N MET A 48 -12.19 -10.06 -8.20
CA MET A 48 -11.44 -8.81 -8.03
C MET A 48 -11.36 -7.98 -9.33
N ALA A 49 -11.22 -8.61 -10.48
CA ALA A 49 -11.21 -7.92 -11.78
C ALA A 49 -12.50 -7.17 -12.14
N ARG A 50 -13.57 -7.36 -11.39
CA ARG A 50 -14.86 -6.67 -11.56
C ARG A 50 -15.18 -5.70 -10.42
N THR A 51 -14.25 -5.50 -9.50
CA THR A 51 -14.30 -4.41 -8.53
C THR A 51 -13.69 -3.18 -9.18
N GLY A 52 -14.17 -1.99 -8.88
CA GLY A 52 -13.64 -0.74 -9.44
C GLY A 52 -12.58 -0.09 -8.55
N GLY A 53 -11.94 0.98 -9.08
CA GLY A 53 -11.07 1.88 -8.32
C GLY A 53 -9.63 1.38 -8.10
N GLY A 54 -8.65 2.26 -8.35
CA GLY A 54 -7.24 1.98 -8.13
C GLY A 54 -6.92 1.70 -6.66
N GLU A 55 -7.54 2.44 -5.76
CA GLU A 55 -7.42 2.28 -4.30
C GLU A 55 -7.86 0.88 -3.84
N ASN A 56 -9.01 0.41 -4.32
CA ASN A 56 -9.51 -0.92 -4.00
C ASN A 56 -8.55 -2.01 -4.50
N TYR A 57 -8.02 -1.87 -5.71
CA TYR A 57 -7.02 -2.78 -6.26
C TYR A 57 -5.76 -2.83 -5.42
N LEU A 58 -5.23 -1.67 -5.02
CA LEU A 58 -4.08 -1.57 -4.12
C LEU A 58 -4.37 -2.28 -2.80
N ALA A 59 -5.51 -1.98 -2.16
CA ALA A 59 -5.92 -2.57 -0.90
C ALA A 59 -6.01 -4.10 -0.99
N TYR A 60 -6.61 -4.64 -2.06
CA TYR A 60 -6.73 -6.08 -2.25
C TYR A 60 -5.38 -6.76 -2.47
N HIS A 61 -4.50 -6.18 -3.31
CA HIS A 61 -3.19 -6.74 -3.57
C HIS A 61 -2.32 -6.73 -2.31
N LEU A 62 -2.27 -5.61 -1.59
CA LEU A 62 -1.51 -5.52 -0.34
C LEU A 62 -2.06 -6.47 0.71
N SER A 63 -3.39 -6.53 0.90
CA SER A 63 -4.00 -7.48 1.83
C SER A 63 -3.64 -8.93 1.50
N ALA A 64 -3.58 -9.28 0.20
CA ALA A 64 -3.21 -10.63 -0.24
C ALA A 64 -1.73 -10.93 0.02
N LEU A 65 -0.84 -10.00 -0.32
CA LEU A 65 0.60 -10.15 -0.09
C LEU A 65 0.91 -10.25 1.41
N LEU A 66 0.35 -9.35 2.22
CA LEU A 66 0.54 -9.37 3.67
C LEU A 66 0.00 -10.67 4.29
N ALA A 67 -1.18 -11.14 3.88
CA ALA A 67 -1.75 -12.39 4.38
C ALA A 67 -0.88 -13.61 4.02
N LEU A 68 -0.32 -13.65 2.82
CA LEU A 68 0.59 -14.69 2.38
C LEU A 68 1.90 -14.67 3.19
N HIS A 69 2.51 -13.51 3.33
CA HIS A 69 3.74 -13.34 4.12
C HIS A 69 3.51 -13.66 5.61
N TRP A 70 2.40 -13.22 6.16
CA TRP A 70 1.99 -13.57 7.53
C TRP A 70 1.89 -15.08 7.71
N TYR A 71 1.19 -15.78 6.81
CA TYR A 71 1.05 -17.23 6.89
C TYR A 71 2.41 -17.94 6.81
N CYS A 72 3.25 -17.53 5.86
CA CYS A 72 4.57 -18.12 5.69
C CYS A 72 5.47 -17.89 6.90
N ALA A 73 5.44 -16.70 7.48
CA ALA A 73 6.21 -16.37 8.68
C ALA A 73 5.74 -17.18 9.90
N LYS A 74 4.41 -17.22 10.16
CA LYS A 74 3.84 -17.98 11.29
C LYS A 74 4.01 -19.48 11.15
N SER A 75 4.03 -20.00 9.93
CA SER A 75 4.21 -21.42 9.63
C SER A 75 5.68 -21.81 9.35
N ASN A 76 6.62 -20.90 9.58
CA ASN A 76 8.06 -21.07 9.33
C ASN A 76 8.37 -21.64 7.93
N ARG A 77 7.69 -21.09 6.90
CA ARG A 77 7.90 -21.48 5.50
C ARG A 77 9.07 -20.69 4.90
N PRO A 78 9.86 -21.28 3.99
CA PRO A 78 10.98 -20.63 3.33
C PRO A 78 10.47 -19.58 2.33
N MET A 79 10.28 -18.34 2.80
CA MET A 79 9.87 -17.22 2.01
C MET A 79 10.68 -15.98 2.43
N PRO A 80 11.07 -15.11 1.50
CA PRO A 80 11.74 -13.85 1.84
C PRO A 80 10.91 -13.06 2.86
N ARG A 81 11.60 -12.50 3.87
CA ARG A 81 10.95 -11.68 4.90
C ARG A 81 11.05 -10.20 4.57
N PHE A 82 10.80 -9.86 3.33
CA PHE A 82 10.73 -8.47 2.89
C PHE A 82 9.71 -8.29 1.77
N LEU A 83 9.24 -7.05 1.63
CA LEU A 83 8.38 -6.60 0.54
C LEU A 83 8.90 -5.25 0.05
N LEU A 84 8.99 -5.09 -1.26
CA LEU A 84 9.31 -3.83 -1.91
C LEU A 84 8.04 -3.28 -2.56
N ILE A 85 7.70 -2.03 -2.26
CA ILE A 85 6.52 -1.36 -2.76
C ILE A 85 6.96 -0.03 -3.38
N ASP A 86 6.63 0.16 -4.64
CA ASP A 86 6.97 1.38 -5.37
C ASP A 86 5.74 2.26 -5.54
N GLN A 87 5.82 3.49 -5.05
CA GLN A 87 4.82 4.56 -5.15
C GLN A 87 3.36 4.12 -4.89
N PRO A 88 3.05 3.49 -3.74
CA PRO A 88 1.70 2.98 -3.48
C PRO A 88 0.66 4.10 -3.40
N THR A 89 1.03 5.33 -3.09
CA THR A 89 0.05 6.42 -2.96
C THR A 89 -0.35 7.06 -4.28
N GLN A 90 0.28 6.66 -5.40
CA GLN A 90 -0.06 7.20 -6.73
C GLN A 90 -1.53 7.01 -7.11
N VAL A 91 -2.21 6.01 -6.55
CA VAL A 91 -3.64 5.77 -6.79
C VAL A 91 -4.55 6.81 -6.14
N TYR A 92 -4.07 7.48 -5.08
CA TYR A 92 -4.80 8.55 -4.38
C TYR A 92 -4.51 9.92 -5.00
N PHE A 93 -3.32 10.10 -5.59
CA PHE A 93 -2.85 11.36 -6.16
C PHE A 93 -2.43 11.17 -7.63
N PRO A 94 -3.40 11.04 -8.57
CA PRO A 94 -3.08 10.72 -9.96
C PRO A 94 -2.43 11.86 -10.75
N SER A 95 -2.32 13.07 -10.22
CA SER A 95 -1.69 14.21 -10.88
C SER A 95 -0.52 14.78 -10.08
N GLU A 96 0.52 15.33 -10.77
CA GLU A 96 1.64 16.03 -10.12
C GLU A 96 1.18 17.20 -9.23
N GLU A 97 0.08 17.86 -9.57
CA GLU A 97 -0.49 18.94 -8.77
C GLU A 97 -1.03 18.44 -7.43
N SER A 98 -1.57 17.23 -7.39
CA SER A 98 -2.02 16.60 -6.16
C SER A 98 -0.85 16.24 -5.24
N TYR A 99 0.32 15.86 -5.79
CA TYR A 99 1.53 15.60 -4.99
C TYR A 99 2.08 16.85 -4.29
N LYS A 100 1.97 18.03 -4.91
CA LYS A 100 2.39 19.29 -4.28
C LYS A 100 1.57 19.61 -3.03
N ALA A 101 0.34 19.14 -2.95
CA ALA A 101 -0.50 19.30 -1.77
C ALA A 101 0.03 18.49 -0.56
N VAL A 102 0.66 17.34 -0.81
CA VAL A 102 1.22 16.46 0.23
C VAL A 102 2.47 17.04 0.87
N ASP A 103 3.21 17.91 0.17
CA ASP A 103 4.39 18.62 0.68
C ASP A 103 4.06 19.77 1.66
N GLY A 104 2.80 19.94 2.02
CA GLY A 104 2.36 20.90 3.05
C GLY A 104 2.20 22.33 2.56
N THR A 105 2.20 22.57 1.28
CA THR A 105 2.15 23.91 0.68
C THR A 105 0.82 24.25 -0.02
N VAL A 106 -0.12 23.32 -0.15
CA VAL A 106 -1.43 23.63 -0.76
C VAL A 106 -2.57 23.35 0.18
N LEU A 107 -3.27 24.40 0.44
CA LEU A 107 -4.48 24.54 1.24
C LEU A 107 -5.70 24.03 0.48
N ASN A 108 -6.54 23.28 1.24
CA ASN A 108 -8.00 23.25 1.11
C ASN A 108 -8.63 22.59 -0.11
N THR A 109 -8.95 21.31 0.08
CA THR A 109 -10.26 20.79 -0.28
C THR A 109 -10.59 19.60 0.62
N GLU A 110 -11.82 19.42 1.04
CA GLU A 110 -12.30 18.28 1.85
C GLU A 110 -11.89 16.92 1.24
N GLN A 111 -11.68 16.88 -0.07
CA GLN A 111 -11.21 15.72 -0.82
C GLN A 111 -9.74 15.39 -0.51
N SER A 112 -8.91 16.40 -0.27
CA SER A 112 -7.50 16.23 0.13
C SER A 112 -7.36 15.58 1.53
N ASP A 113 -8.27 15.86 2.45
CA ASP A 113 -8.23 15.30 3.80
C ASP A 113 -8.60 13.82 3.80
N ALA A 114 -9.59 13.40 3.02
CA ALA A 114 -9.99 11.99 2.87
C ALA A 114 -8.88 11.15 2.22
N ASP A 115 -8.23 11.68 1.18
CA ASP A 115 -7.11 11.02 0.51
C ASP A 115 -5.92 10.88 1.46
N MET A 116 -5.61 11.91 2.25
CA MET A 116 -4.56 11.87 3.26
C MET A 116 -4.85 10.87 4.38
N ASP A 117 -6.11 10.71 4.78
CA ASP A 117 -6.51 9.68 5.75
C ASP A 117 -6.34 8.28 5.18
N SER A 118 -6.65 8.07 3.91
CA SER A 118 -6.43 6.80 3.21
C SER A 118 -4.94 6.46 3.13
N VAL A 119 -4.10 7.44 2.80
CA VAL A 119 -2.63 7.30 2.80
C VAL A 119 -2.12 6.97 4.20
N ARG A 120 -2.61 7.66 5.23
CA ARG A 120 -2.23 7.37 6.62
C ARG A 120 -2.62 5.96 7.04
N LYS A 121 -3.83 5.50 6.69
CA LYS A 121 -4.29 4.12 6.94
C LYS A 121 -3.39 3.10 6.25
N LEU A 122 -3.03 3.35 5.00
CA LEU A 122 -2.12 2.50 4.23
C LEU A 122 -0.79 2.31 4.96
N PHE A 123 -0.08 3.39 5.24
CA PHE A 123 1.22 3.30 5.88
C PHE A 123 1.16 2.77 7.31
N ASN A 124 0.14 3.13 8.07
CA ASN A 124 -0.05 2.62 9.41
C ASN A 124 -0.25 1.09 9.42
N LEU A 125 -1.02 0.55 8.48
CA LEU A 125 -1.17 -0.90 8.34
C LEU A 125 0.18 -1.58 8.03
N LEU A 126 0.96 -1.03 7.10
CA LEU A 126 2.26 -1.57 6.74
C LEU A 126 3.24 -1.52 7.93
N TYR A 127 3.23 -0.43 8.68
CA TYR A 127 4.01 -0.28 9.90
C TYR A 127 3.61 -1.30 10.97
N GLN A 128 2.32 -1.42 11.27
CA GLN A 128 1.80 -2.40 12.24
C GLN A 128 2.13 -3.84 11.83
N PHE A 129 2.08 -4.15 10.54
CA PHE A 129 2.46 -5.47 10.04
C PHE A 129 3.89 -5.84 10.44
N THR A 130 4.85 -4.91 10.34
CA THR A 130 6.25 -5.16 10.67
C THR A 130 6.54 -5.20 12.17
N VAL A 131 5.78 -4.45 12.96
CA VAL A 131 6.01 -4.31 14.39
C VAL A 131 5.20 -5.34 15.21
N GLU A 132 3.93 -5.56 14.83
CA GLU A 132 2.99 -6.36 15.62
C GLU A 132 2.72 -7.73 14.99
N ASP A 133 2.37 -7.77 13.69
CA ASP A 133 1.89 -8.99 13.06
C ASP A 133 3.04 -9.95 12.74
N VAL A 134 4.14 -9.44 12.16
CA VAL A 134 5.32 -10.22 11.75
C VAL A 134 6.61 -9.49 12.13
N PRO A 135 6.98 -9.43 13.42
CA PRO A 135 8.23 -8.82 13.85
C PRO A 135 9.45 -9.40 13.11
N GLY A 136 10.33 -8.50 12.65
CA GLY A 136 11.50 -8.86 11.83
C GLY A 136 11.20 -9.00 10.33
N PHE A 137 10.00 -8.66 9.89
CA PHE A 137 9.69 -8.46 8.48
C PHE A 137 10.10 -7.05 8.05
N GLN A 138 10.66 -6.91 6.85
CA GLN A 138 11.05 -5.62 6.31
C GLN A 138 10.12 -5.19 5.18
N ILE A 139 9.61 -3.96 5.22
CA ILE A 139 8.93 -3.33 4.09
C ILE A 139 9.76 -2.15 3.64
N ILE A 140 10.13 -2.13 2.36
CA ILE A 140 10.89 -1.06 1.71
C ILE A 140 9.92 -0.35 0.78
N ILE A 141 9.76 0.95 0.96
CA ILE A 141 8.81 1.75 0.18
C ILE A 141 9.57 2.92 -0.45
N THR A 142 9.47 3.06 -1.77
CA THR A 142 9.84 4.28 -2.47
C THR A 142 8.58 5.12 -2.64
N GLU A 143 8.61 6.40 -2.22
CA GLU A 143 7.38 7.18 -2.13
C GLU A 143 7.65 8.69 -2.18
N HIS A 144 6.66 9.44 -2.64
CA HIS A 144 6.65 10.91 -2.60
C HIS A 144 5.87 11.47 -1.40
N ALA A 145 4.94 10.70 -0.85
CA ALA A 145 4.17 11.11 0.32
C ALA A 145 5.06 11.26 1.54
N ASN A 146 4.88 12.35 2.29
CA ASN A 146 5.62 12.63 3.51
C ASN A 146 4.65 13.01 4.63
N LEU A 147 4.26 12.02 5.42
CA LEU A 147 3.38 12.24 6.57
C LEU A 147 4.16 12.87 7.73
N ARG A 148 3.51 13.76 8.49
CA ARG A 148 4.10 14.41 9.66
C ARG A 148 4.04 13.58 10.94
N ASP A 149 3.43 12.41 10.90
CA ASP A 149 3.29 11.50 12.04
C ASP A 149 4.65 10.99 12.50
N ASP A 150 4.92 11.01 13.80
CA ASP A 150 6.22 10.65 14.40
C ASP A 150 6.71 9.26 14.00
N TRP A 151 5.80 8.29 13.95
CA TRP A 151 6.12 6.92 13.54
C TRP A 151 6.55 6.84 12.07
N PHE A 152 5.93 7.64 11.19
CA PHE A 152 6.31 7.73 9.78
C PHE A 152 7.68 8.39 9.64
N GLN A 153 7.92 9.53 10.30
CA GLN A 153 9.19 10.23 10.25
C GLN A 153 10.36 9.37 10.76
N LYS A 154 10.14 8.54 11.79
CA LYS A 154 11.12 7.57 12.29
C LYS A 154 11.37 6.40 11.32
N SER A 155 10.50 6.17 10.36
CA SER A 155 10.65 5.13 9.34
C SER A 155 11.43 5.60 8.10
N LEU A 156 11.65 6.92 7.97
CA LEU A 156 12.46 7.47 6.87
C LEU A 156 13.91 7.07 7.04
N VAL A 157 14.49 6.49 5.99
CA VAL A 157 15.90 6.10 5.97
C VAL A 157 16.79 7.28 5.62
N GLU A 158 16.30 8.15 4.74
CA GLU A 158 17.02 9.34 4.25
C GLU A 158 16.07 10.52 4.07
N ALA A 159 16.63 11.71 3.97
CA ALA A 159 15.89 12.90 3.57
C ALA A 159 15.32 12.75 2.15
N PRO A 160 14.22 13.45 1.81
CA PRO A 160 13.64 13.39 0.47
C PRO A 160 14.67 13.68 -0.64
N TRP A 161 14.68 12.85 -1.67
CA TRP A 161 15.62 12.95 -2.79
C TRP A 161 15.22 14.04 -3.80
N SER A 162 14.84 15.20 -3.30
CA SER A 162 14.40 16.35 -4.10
C SER A 162 15.51 17.34 -4.47
N LYS A 163 16.69 17.19 -3.86
CA LYS A 163 17.85 18.07 -4.05
C LYS A 163 19.16 17.29 -4.02
N PRO A 164 20.24 17.72 -4.70
CA PRO A 164 21.55 17.11 -4.54
C PRO A 164 21.99 17.07 -3.06
N PRO A 165 22.67 15.99 -2.60
CA PRO A 165 23.29 14.90 -3.38
C PRO A 165 22.40 13.67 -3.65
N ALA A 166 21.11 13.76 -3.58
CA ALA A 166 20.17 12.65 -3.82
C ALA A 166 20.42 11.90 -5.15
N LEU A 167 19.37 11.39 -5.81
CA LEU A 167 19.53 10.72 -7.12
C LEU A 167 19.91 11.69 -8.26
N VAL A 168 19.78 12.99 -8.04
CA VAL A 168 20.15 14.02 -9.03
C VAL A 168 21.59 14.46 -8.75
N PRO A 169 22.56 14.16 -9.65
CA PRO A 169 23.95 14.58 -9.48
C PRO A 169 24.08 16.11 -9.40
N GLU A 170 25.07 16.61 -8.65
CA GLU A 170 25.45 18.01 -8.73
C GLU A 170 25.81 18.37 -10.19
N GLY A 171 25.27 19.48 -10.68
CA GLY A 171 25.50 19.92 -12.06
C GLY A 171 24.59 19.28 -13.11
N TRP A 172 23.59 18.46 -12.70
CA TRP A 172 22.55 18.00 -13.63
C TRP A 172 21.71 19.20 -14.09
N PRO A 173 21.54 19.41 -15.42
CA PRO A 173 20.81 20.57 -15.91
C PRO A 173 19.36 20.54 -15.45
N LEU A 174 18.90 21.66 -14.91
CA LEU A 174 17.49 21.86 -14.64
C LEU A 174 16.71 21.92 -15.96
N LYS A 175 15.44 21.50 -15.96
CA LYS A 175 14.57 21.44 -17.16
C LYS A 175 14.56 22.75 -17.99
N ASP A 176 14.78 23.90 -17.33
CA ASP A 176 14.76 25.21 -17.95
C ASP A 176 16.09 25.60 -18.66
N GLU A 177 17.15 24.79 -18.51
CA GLU A 177 18.44 25.02 -19.09
C GLU A 177 18.72 24.17 -20.36
N VAL A 178 17.81 23.29 -20.72
CA VAL A 178 17.87 22.50 -21.95
C VAL A 178 17.24 23.31 -23.08
N THR A 179 17.99 24.27 -23.61
CA THR A 179 17.69 24.89 -24.90
C THR A 179 18.09 23.91 -26.00
N PHE A 180 17.10 23.38 -26.74
CA PHE A 180 17.31 22.62 -27.97
C PHE A 180 17.59 23.55 -29.15
#